data_cb97c55dd9a32c8a0640524d7f634f17
#
_entry.id   cb97c55dd9a32c8a0640524d7f634f17
#
_cell.length_a   1.000
_cell.length_b   1.000
_cell.length_c   1.000
_cell.angle_alpha   90.00
_cell.angle_beta   90.00
_cell.angle_gamma   90.00
#
_symmetry.space_group_name_H-M   'P 1'
#
loop_
_entity.id
_entity.type
_entity.pdbx_description
1 polymer ?
#
loop_
_entity_poly.entity_id
_entity_poly.type
_entity_poly.pdbx_seq_one_letter_code
_entity_poly.pdbx_strand_id
1 'polypeptide(L)'
;MKRGTLRDMPTDLARSWLAFSAPVAAAQAAGRPVVALESTIIAHGMPYPENVRTAREVEAVIRGLGAEPATIAVLDGRIRDLRDRRV
;
A
#
# COMPACT_ATOMS: atom_id res chain seq x y z
N MET A 1 -28.03 -11.01 0.20
CA MET A 1 -26.92 -11.28 -0.73
C MET A 1 -25.64 -10.68 -0.19
N LYS A 2 -24.59 -11.46 -0.18
CA LYS A 2 -23.29 -11.02 0.33
C LYS A 2 -22.57 -10.22 -0.74
N ARG A 3 -22.06 -9.04 -0.38
CA ARG A 3 -21.21 -8.28 -1.30
C ARG A 3 -19.83 -8.93 -1.38
N GLY A 4 -19.35 -9.13 -2.60
CA GLY A 4 -17.97 -9.56 -2.80
C GLY A 4 -17.01 -8.45 -2.41
N THR A 5 -16.07 -8.74 -1.51
CA THR A 5 -14.97 -7.86 -1.14
C THR A 5 -13.68 -8.61 -1.37
N LEU A 6 -12.55 -7.92 -1.29
CA LEU A 6 -11.25 -8.59 -1.38
C LEU A 6 -11.12 -9.70 -0.34
N ARG A 7 -11.72 -9.50 0.83
CA ARG A 7 -11.71 -10.48 1.92
C ARG A 7 -12.46 -11.77 1.56
N ASP A 8 -13.49 -11.66 0.69
CA ASP A 8 -14.31 -12.80 0.26
C ASP A 8 -13.72 -13.54 -0.94
N MET A 9 -12.64 -13.04 -1.52
CA MET A 9 -11.96 -13.71 -2.63
C MET A 9 -11.20 -14.95 -2.14
N PRO A 10 -11.07 -15.99 -2.98
CA PRO A 10 -10.21 -17.11 -2.64
C PRO A 10 -8.80 -16.63 -2.29
N THR A 11 -8.23 -17.17 -1.21
CA THR A 11 -6.93 -16.74 -0.70
C THR A 11 -5.82 -16.84 -1.73
N ASP A 12 -5.79 -17.94 -2.51
CA ASP A 12 -4.79 -18.16 -3.54
C ASP A 12 -4.91 -17.17 -4.68
N LEU A 13 -6.14 -16.79 -5.08
CA LEU A 13 -6.36 -15.78 -6.11
C LEU A 13 -5.88 -14.41 -5.62
N ALA A 14 -6.25 -14.03 -4.41
CA ALA A 14 -5.80 -12.77 -3.83
C ALA A 14 -4.26 -12.72 -3.74
N ARG A 15 -3.63 -13.80 -3.31
CA ARG A 15 -2.17 -13.88 -3.20
C ARG A 15 -1.45 -13.81 -4.53
N SER A 16 -2.07 -14.29 -5.61
CA SER A 16 -1.43 -14.22 -6.92
C SER A 16 -1.39 -12.81 -7.50
N TRP A 17 -2.30 -11.92 -7.08
CA TRP A 17 -2.38 -10.54 -7.56
C TRP A 17 -1.77 -9.51 -6.62
N LEU A 18 -1.67 -9.83 -5.33
CA LEU A 18 -1.26 -8.88 -4.31
C LEU A 18 0.07 -9.30 -3.68
N ALA A 19 0.91 -8.32 -3.43
CA ALA A 19 2.15 -8.50 -2.68
C ALA A 19 2.23 -7.39 -1.62
N PHE A 20 2.38 -7.77 -0.36
CA PHE A 20 2.43 -6.84 0.75
C PHE A 20 3.83 -6.76 1.35
N SER A 21 4.24 -5.53 1.69
CA SER A 21 5.44 -5.35 2.49
C SER A 21 5.23 -5.93 3.91
N ALA A 22 6.31 -6.17 4.62
CA ALA A 22 6.23 -6.71 5.97
C ALA A 22 5.41 -5.81 6.92
N PRO A 23 5.56 -4.47 6.92
CA PRO A 23 4.73 -3.62 7.78
C PRO A 23 3.23 -3.71 7.49
N VAL A 24 2.85 -3.77 6.21
CA VAL A 24 1.42 -3.88 5.83
C VAL A 24 0.87 -5.24 6.22
N ALA A 25 1.61 -6.31 5.94
CA ALA A 25 1.20 -7.65 6.33
C ALA A 25 1.03 -7.78 7.85
N ALA A 26 1.94 -7.20 8.62
CA ALA A 26 1.86 -7.19 10.08
C ALA A 26 0.65 -6.41 10.58
N ALA A 27 0.35 -5.26 9.98
CA ALA A 27 -0.83 -4.48 10.34
C ALA A 27 -2.11 -5.25 10.08
N GLN A 28 -2.22 -5.92 8.94
CA GLN A 28 -3.38 -6.74 8.61
C GLN A 28 -3.54 -7.90 9.60
N ALA A 29 -2.45 -8.60 9.90
CA ALA A 29 -2.48 -9.70 10.86
C ALA A 29 -2.90 -9.25 12.26
N ALA A 30 -2.51 -8.05 12.67
CA ALA A 30 -2.85 -7.48 13.97
C ALA A 30 -4.23 -6.80 14.00
N GLY A 31 -4.93 -6.73 12.87
CA GLY A 31 -6.21 -6.04 12.79
C GLY A 31 -6.10 -4.52 12.84
N ARG A 32 -4.93 -3.95 12.59
CA ARG A 32 -4.74 -2.50 12.55
C ARG A 32 -5.21 -1.94 11.21
N PRO A 33 -5.73 -0.70 11.17
CA PRO A 33 -6.16 -0.10 9.92
C PRO A 33 -5.00 0.09 8.95
N VAL A 34 -5.29 -0.15 7.67
CA VAL A 34 -4.36 0.08 6.57
C VAL A 34 -5.00 1.09 5.63
N VAL A 35 -4.25 2.13 5.28
CA VAL A 35 -4.71 3.17 4.35
C VAL A 35 -3.97 3.02 3.03
N ALA A 36 -4.70 2.67 1.99
CA ALA A 36 -4.14 2.57 0.65
C ALA A 36 -4.01 3.97 0.03
N LEU A 37 -2.85 4.25 -0.51
CA LEU A 37 -2.55 5.51 -1.20
C LEU A 37 -2.20 5.21 -2.65
N GLU A 38 -2.74 6.00 -3.57
CA GLU A 38 -2.31 5.89 -4.96
C GLU A 38 -0.92 6.51 -5.14
N SER A 39 -0.22 6.13 -6.19
CA SER A 39 1.16 6.55 -6.43
C SER A 39 1.31 7.63 -7.51
N THR A 40 0.24 8.28 -7.92
CA THR A 40 0.26 9.28 -9.00
C THR A 40 1.18 10.44 -8.67
N ILE A 41 1.19 10.92 -7.44
CA ILE A 41 2.08 12.01 -7.01
C ILE A 41 3.54 11.63 -7.23
N ILE A 42 3.90 10.39 -6.92
CA ILE A 42 5.28 9.92 -7.09
C ILE A 42 5.64 9.82 -8.57
N ALA A 43 4.73 9.25 -9.37
CA ALA A 43 5.01 8.97 -10.77
C ALA A 43 4.90 10.19 -11.67
N HIS A 44 3.93 11.08 -11.42
CA HIS A 44 3.56 12.13 -12.36
C HIS A 44 3.34 13.52 -11.75
N GLY A 45 3.16 13.61 -10.44
CA GLY A 45 2.73 14.85 -9.82
C GLY A 45 3.84 15.84 -9.51
N MET A 46 5.04 15.38 -9.20
CA MET A 46 6.16 16.22 -8.78
C MET A 46 7.47 15.62 -9.25
N PRO A 47 8.49 16.48 -9.51
CA PRO A 47 9.83 15.98 -9.82
C PRO A 47 10.51 15.37 -8.60
N TYR A 48 11.49 14.51 -8.84
CA TYR A 48 12.38 14.00 -7.82
C TYR A 48 13.33 15.13 -7.35
N PRO A 49 13.66 15.27 -6.06
CA PRO A 49 13.28 14.39 -4.94
C PRO A 49 12.00 14.80 -4.20
N GLU A 50 11.33 15.85 -4.64
CA GLU A 50 10.14 16.38 -3.96
C GLU A 50 9.01 15.34 -3.89
N ASN A 51 8.85 14.56 -4.94
CA ASN A 51 7.83 13.53 -5.01
C ASN A 51 8.00 12.49 -3.89
N VAL A 52 9.22 12.00 -3.68
CA VAL A 52 9.51 10.99 -2.65
C VAL A 52 9.36 11.59 -1.26
N ARG A 53 9.85 12.81 -1.07
CA ARG A 53 9.74 13.49 0.22
C ARG A 53 8.29 13.68 0.63
N THR A 54 7.46 14.17 -0.28
CA THR A 54 6.03 14.37 -0.02
C THR A 54 5.33 13.06 0.30
N ALA A 55 5.61 12.01 -0.45
CA ALA A 55 5.03 10.70 -0.20
C ALA A 55 5.39 10.20 1.20
N ARG A 56 6.65 10.35 1.61
CA ARG A 56 7.09 9.93 2.94
C ARG A 56 6.47 10.75 4.06
N GLU A 57 6.27 12.05 3.84
CA GLU A 57 5.61 12.91 4.82
C GLU A 57 4.16 12.50 5.02
N VAL A 58 3.43 12.21 3.94
CA VAL A 58 2.05 11.73 4.02
C VAL A 58 1.98 10.40 4.78
N GLU A 59 2.89 9.47 4.46
CA GLU A 59 2.95 8.19 5.16
C GLU A 59 3.23 8.37 6.66
N ALA A 60 4.12 9.28 7.00
CA ALA A 60 4.44 9.56 8.40
C ALA A 60 3.23 10.10 9.18
N VAL A 61 2.44 10.97 8.55
CA VAL A 61 1.21 11.49 9.16
C VAL A 61 0.23 10.36 9.43
N ILE A 62 0.04 9.47 8.47
CA ILE A 62 -0.87 8.33 8.62
C ILE A 62 -0.41 7.42 9.75
N ARG A 63 0.87 7.10 9.85
CA ARG A 63 1.41 6.30 10.95
C ARG A 63 1.22 6.97 12.30
N GLY A 64 1.42 8.28 12.36
CA GLY A 64 1.19 9.06 13.58
C GLY A 64 -0.26 9.00 14.05
N LEU A 65 -1.20 8.73 13.16
CA LEU A 65 -2.61 8.57 13.49
C LEU A 65 -3.02 7.11 13.80
N GLY A 66 -2.07 6.19 13.82
CA GLY A 66 -2.32 4.81 14.22
C GLY A 66 -2.68 3.86 13.08
N ALA A 67 -2.55 4.30 11.83
CA ALA A 67 -2.79 3.46 10.66
C ALA A 67 -1.48 3.13 9.94
N GLU A 68 -1.46 2.05 9.18
CA GLU A 68 -0.33 1.71 8.33
C GLU A 68 -0.60 2.17 6.91
N PRO A 69 0.23 3.07 6.34
CA PRO A 69 0.07 3.49 4.96
C PRO A 69 0.59 2.43 4.00
N ALA A 70 -0.13 2.26 2.88
CA ALA A 70 0.25 1.36 1.80
C ALA A 70 0.15 2.12 0.49
N THR A 71 1.26 2.66 0.02
CA THR A 71 1.33 3.32 -1.28
C THR A 71 1.41 2.26 -2.36
N ILE A 72 0.41 2.20 -3.23
CA ILE A 72 0.18 1.09 -4.14
C ILE A 72 0.76 1.37 -5.52
N ALA A 73 1.39 0.37 -6.10
CA ALA A 73 1.81 0.38 -7.49
C ALA A 73 1.73 -1.03 -8.08
N VAL A 74 1.66 -1.12 -9.40
CA VAL A 74 1.77 -2.40 -10.09
C VAL A 74 3.22 -2.57 -10.52
N LEU A 75 3.88 -3.57 -9.96
CA LEU A 75 5.28 -3.88 -10.22
C LEU A 75 5.42 -5.36 -10.48
N ASP A 76 6.15 -5.71 -11.53
CA ASP A 76 6.41 -7.12 -11.89
C ASP A 76 5.12 -7.92 -12.04
N GLY A 77 4.06 -7.30 -12.59
CA GLY A 77 2.77 -7.94 -12.80
C GLY A 77 1.94 -8.16 -11.54
N ARG A 78 2.34 -7.60 -10.40
CA ARG A 78 1.62 -7.73 -9.13
C ARG A 78 1.36 -6.35 -8.52
N ILE A 79 0.26 -6.24 -7.79
CA ILE A 79 -0.06 -5.04 -7.02
C ILE A 79 0.74 -5.10 -5.72
N ARG A 80 1.61 -4.10 -5.52
CA ARG A 80 2.48 -4.03 -4.35
C ARG A 80 2.35 -2.70 -3.66
N ASP A 81 2.59 -2.66 -2.34
CA ASP A 81 2.86 -1.40 -1.70
C ASP A 81 4.36 -1.06 -1.84
N LEU A 82 4.64 0.22 -2.05
CA LEU A 82 5.98 0.69 -2.40
C LEU A 82 6.98 0.63 -1.25
N ARG A 83 6.53 0.33 -0.06
CA ARG A 83 7.41 0.18 1.10
C ARG A 83 8.40 -0.96 0.92
N ASP A 84 7.98 -1.96 0.15
CA ASP A 84 8.81 -3.13 -0.13
C ASP A 84 9.91 -2.83 -1.15
N ARG A 85 9.89 -1.66 -1.75
CA ARG A 85 10.88 -1.21 -2.72
C ARG A 85 11.75 -0.14 -2.13
N ARG A 86 13.03 -0.26 -2.33
CA ARG A 86 13.98 0.83 -2.07
C ARG A 86 13.93 1.77 -3.25
N VAL A 87 13.42 2.93 -3.01
CA VAL A 87 13.32 3.97 -4.03
C VAL A 87 14.49 4.91 -3.90
#